data_7f0e8a36573449262e3ea3f12a955810
#
_entry.id   7f0e8a36573449262e3ea3f12a955810
#
_cell.length_a   1.000
_cell.length_b   1.000
_cell.length_c   1.000
_cell.angle_alpha   90.00
_cell.angle_beta   90.00
_cell.angle_gamma   90.00
#
_symmetry.space_group_name_H-M   'P 1'
#
loop_
_entity.id
_entity.type
_entity.pdbx_description
1 polymer ?
#
loop_
_entity_poly.entity_id
_entity_poly.type
_entity_poly.pdbx_seq_one_letter_code
_entity_poly.pdbx_strand_id
1 'polypeptide(L)'
;FKNNPTSSLVTVKCFPWIYKDKSMLIGDAAHAIVPFYGQGMNAGFEDCRILMEIIEGSTSNDWKNILQQYQTRRKKNGDAVADLALQNFIEMRDLVADPIFLERKKIEKELGKMFPKVFNSVYEMVSFSHTPYFVALSCQKAQDKLLEKVMNAGRFEESIQSTTFRNELELWMAEYAVEIQAIETATY
;
A
#
# COMPACT_ATOMS: atom_id res chain seq x y z
N PHE A 1 -4.64 33.94 -7.05
CA PHE A 1 -5.56 32.81 -6.89
C PHE A 1 -6.69 32.87 -7.93
N LYS A 2 -7.45 33.98 -7.99
CA LYS A 2 -8.64 34.12 -8.88
C LYS A 2 -8.35 33.99 -10.38
N ASN A 3 -7.14 34.25 -10.82
CA ASN A 3 -6.73 34.27 -12.22
C ASN A 3 -6.03 32.97 -12.68
N ASN A 4 -5.78 32.06 -11.75
CA ASN A 4 -5.13 30.78 -12.08
C ASN A 4 -6.19 29.77 -12.57
N PRO A 5 -5.93 29.06 -13.69
CA PRO A 5 -6.84 28.02 -14.15
C PRO A 5 -6.91 26.87 -13.14
N THR A 6 -8.09 26.30 -12.98
CA THR A 6 -8.26 25.04 -12.23
C THR A 6 -7.69 23.90 -13.05
N SER A 7 -6.86 23.07 -12.45
CA SER A 7 -6.31 21.86 -13.06
C SER A 7 -6.99 20.62 -12.51
N SER A 8 -7.14 19.60 -13.35
CA SER A 8 -7.66 18.31 -12.93
C SER A 8 -6.56 17.51 -12.18
N LEU A 9 -6.96 16.75 -11.16
CA LEU A 9 -6.12 15.72 -10.57
C LEU A 9 -6.22 14.47 -11.45
N VAL A 10 -5.07 13.96 -11.88
CA VAL A 10 -5.01 12.84 -12.83
C VAL A 10 -4.13 11.73 -12.27
N THR A 11 -4.61 10.51 -12.34
CA THR A 11 -3.80 9.30 -12.14
C THR A 11 -3.36 8.77 -13.49
N VAL A 12 -2.07 8.48 -13.66
CA VAL A 12 -1.51 7.91 -14.89
C VAL A 12 -0.99 6.51 -14.60
N LYS A 13 -1.49 5.54 -15.38
CA LYS A 13 -0.95 4.18 -15.43
C LYS A 13 -0.60 3.89 -16.89
N CYS A 14 0.66 3.82 -17.21
CA CYS A 14 1.12 3.55 -18.56
C CYS A 14 2.08 2.36 -18.62
N PHE A 15 2.27 1.81 -19.80
CA PHE A 15 3.20 0.73 -20.09
C PHE A 15 3.45 0.65 -21.61
N PRO A 16 4.65 0.37 -22.07
CA PRO A 16 5.91 0.19 -21.30
C PRO A 16 6.48 1.52 -20.81
N TRP A 17 7.33 1.46 -19.76
CA TRP A 17 8.07 2.61 -19.25
C TRP A 17 9.41 2.84 -19.93
N ILE A 18 9.83 1.90 -20.76
CA ILE A 18 11.12 1.92 -21.43
C ILE A 18 10.96 1.84 -22.94
N TYR A 19 11.88 2.45 -23.66
CA TYR A 19 12.01 2.28 -25.10
C TYR A 19 13.43 1.87 -25.44
N LYS A 20 13.61 0.57 -25.78
CA LYS A 20 14.89 -0.08 -26.05
C LYS A 20 15.88 0.13 -24.88
N ASP A 21 17.10 0.57 -25.21
CA ASP A 21 18.20 0.96 -24.34
C ASP A 21 18.41 2.48 -24.31
N LYS A 22 17.42 3.27 -24.74
CA LYS A 22 17.58 4.69 -25.08
C LYS A 22 16.86 5.65 -24.13
N SER A 23 15.69 5.27 -23.65
CA SER A 23 14.87 6.15 -22.81
C SER A 23 14.00 5.38 -21.85
N MET A 24 13.63 6.04 -20.75
CA MET A 24 12.72 5.52 -19.74
C MET A 24 11.88 6.64 -19.16
N LEU A 25 10.73 6.26 -18.62
CA LEU A 25 9.88 7.11 -17.77
C LEU A 25 10.20 6.83 -16.30
N ILE A 26 10.21 7.89 -15.48
CA ILE A 26 10.48 7.81 -14.05
C ILE A 26 9.59 8.81 -13.30
N GLY A 27 9.19 8.50 -12.07
CA GLY A 27 8.35 9.34 -11.24
C GLY A 27 7.00 9.62 -11.90
N ASP A 28 6.51 10.84 -11.79
CA ASP A 28 5.20 11.25 -12.31
C ASP A 28 5.02 11.05 -13.83
N ALA A 29 6.12 11.02 -14.59
CA ALA A 29 6.07 10.69 -16.01
C ALA A 29 5.63 9.23 -16.27
N ALA A 30 5.88 8.33 -15.32
CA ALA A 30 5.55 6.92 -15.39
C ALA A 30 4.24 6.58 -14.65
N HIS A 31 4.02 7.21 -13.49
CA HIS A 31 2.96 6.86 -12.55
C HIS A 31 2.49 8.06 -11.71
N ALA A 32 2.06 9.14 -12.36
CA ALA A 32 1.42 10.26 -11.65
C ALA A 32 0.22 9.74 -10.84
N ILE A 33 0.13 10.13 -9.57
CA ILE A 33 -0.93 9.72 -8.65
C ILE A 33 -1.63 10.91 -8.04
N VAL A 34 -2.91 10.72 -7.69
CA VAL A 34 -3.65 11.72 -6.91
C VAL A 34 -3.05 11.89 -5.52
N PRO A 35 -3.04 13.11 -4.92
CA PRO A 35 -2.23 13.44 -3.74
C PRO A 35 -2.80 12.92 -2.41
N PHE A 36 -3.84 12.11 -2.42
CA PHE A 36 -4.60 11.75 -1.22
C PHE A 36 -3.86 10.84 -0.22
N TYR A 37 -2.82 10.13 -0.67
CA TYR A 37 -1.93 9.38 0.21
C TYR A 37 -0.60 10.11 0.52
N GLY A 38 -0.30 11.20 -0.21
CA GLY A 38 0.95 11.94 -0.07
C GLY A 38 2.21 11.19 -0.51
N GLN A 39 2.09 10.12 -1.29
CA GLN A 39 3.20 9.21 -1.61
C GLN A 39 3.87 9.45 -2.98
N GLY A 40 3.40 10.41 -3.80
CA GLY A 40 3.95 10.64 -5.14
C GLY A 40 5.45 10.92 -5.13
N MET A 41 5.89 11.84 -4.28
CA MET A 41 7.31 12.18 -4.14
C MET A 41 8.13 11.00 -3.60
N ASN A 42 7.63 10.28 -2.59
CA ASN A 42 8.31 9.11 -2.04
C ASN A 42 8.47 8.00 -3.08
N ALA A 43 7.43 7.73 -3.87
CA ALA A 43 7.49 6.76 -4.96
C ALA A 43 8.52 7.14 -6.03
N GLY A 44 8.61 8.44 -6.38
CA GLY A 44 9.61 8.95 -7.32
C GLY A 44 11.05 8.84 -6.79
N PHE A 45 11.28 9.13 -5.50
CA PHE A 45 12.60 8.92 -4.89
C PHE A 45 12.96 7.44 -4.80
N GLU A 46 11.99 6.58 -4.54
CA GLU A 46 12.23 5.14 -4.56
C GLU A 46 12.58 4.63 -5.96
N ASP A 47 11.98 5.20 -7.01
CA ASP A 47 12.36 4.91 -8.39
C ASP A 47 13.84 5.19 -8.62
N CYS A 48 14.32 6.37 -8.19
CA CYS A 48 15.74 6.75 -8.31
C CYS A 48 16.63 5.78 -7.52
N ARG A 49 16.26 5.45 -6.28
CA ARG A 49 17.02 4.52 -5.45
C ARG A 49 17.15 3.14 -6.10
N ILE A 50 16.04 2.57 -6.57
CA ILE A 50 16.01 1.26 -7.21
C ILE A 50 16.81 1.26 -8.52
N LEU A 51 16.72 2.34 -9.31
CA LEU A 51 17.53 2.46 -10.53
C LEU A 51 19.03 2.48 -10.21
N MET A 52 19.44 3.24 -9.19
CA MET A 52 20.84 3.28 -8.77
C MET A 52 21.33 1.93 -8.25
N GLU A 53 20.55 1.21 -7.46
CA GLU A 53 20.88 -0.15 -7.02
C GLU A 53 21.13 -1.10 -8.21
N ILE A 54 20.29 -1.02 -9.24
CA ILE A 54 20.43 -1.84 -10.44
C ILE A 54 21.71 -1.48 -11.20
N ILE A 55 22.00 -0.18 -11.35
CA ILE A 55 23.21 0.30 -12.04
C ILE A 55 24.47 -0.16 -11.28
N GLU A 56 24.53 0.05 -9.98
CA GLU A 56 25.65 -0.31 -9.12
C GLU A 56 25.88 -1.84 -9.07
N GLY A 57 24.79 -2.61 -9.08
CA GLY A 57 24.85 -4.08 -9.13
C GLY A 57 25.17 -4.65 -10.51
N SER A 58 25.18 -3.81 -11.57
CA SER A 58 25.47 -4.26 -12.93
C SER A 58 26.97 -4.30 -13.18
N THR A 59 27.46 -5.44 -13.66
CA THR A 59 28.88 -5.61 -14.06
C THR A 59 29.16 -5.15 -15.48
N SER A 60 28.13 -4.76 -16.23
CA SER A 60 28.23 -4.37 -17.65
C SER A 60 27.39 -3.12 -17.93
N ASN A 61 27.75 -2.40 -19.01
CA ASN A 61 26.95 -1.27 -19.51
C ASN A 61 25.76 -1.74 -20.37
N ASP A 62 25.13 -2.86 -20.00
CA ASP A 62 23.94 -3.36 -20.70
C ASP A 62 22.70 -2.59 -20.25
N TRP A 63 22.53 -1.40 -20.79
CA TRP A 63 21.38 -0.52 -20.51
C TRP A 63 20.04 -1.16 -20.83
N LYS A 64 19.98 -2.04 -21.81
CA LYS A 64 18.73 -2.76 -22.11
C LYS A 64 18.27 -3.61 -20.92
N ASN A 65 19.20 -4.35 -20.33
CA ASN A 65 18.92 -5.18 -19.17
C ASN A 65 18.63 -4.33 -17.92
N ILE A 66 19.42 -3.26 -17.70
CA ILE A 66 19.23 -2.32 -16.57
C ILE A 66 17.81 -1.73 -16.60
N LEU A 67 17.40 -1.18 -17.73
CA LEU A 67 16.09 -0.56 -17.88
C LEU A 67 14.95 -1.58 -17.77
N GLN A 68 15.15 -2.81 -18.29
CA GLN A 68 14.16 -3.87 -18.16
C GLN A 68 13.98 -4.30 -16.70
N GLN A 69 15.05 -4.44 -15.93
CA GLN A 69 14.99 -4.75 -14.50
C GLN A 69 14.28 -3.63 -13.73
N TYR A 70 14.60 -2.36 -14.01
CA TYR A 70 13.93 -1.22 -13.40
C TYR A 70 12.42 -1.26 -13.63
N GLN A 71 11.98 -1.35 -14.89
CA GLN A 71 10.57 -1.43 -15.24
C GLN A 71 9.87 -2.58 -14.52
N THR A 72 10.48 -3.77 -14.50
CA THR A 72 9.91 -4.97 -13.86
C THR A 72 9.75 -4.79 -12.36
N ARG A 73 10.75 -4.22 -11.69
CA ARG A 73 10.71 -4.00 -10.23
C ARG A 73 9.75 -2.88 -9.83
N ARG A 74 9.65 -1.81 -10.65
CA ARG A 74 8.91 -0.60 -10.26
C ARG A 74 7.46 -0.56 -10.74
N LYS A 75 7.14 -1.16 -11.90
CA LYS A 75 5.79 -1.09 -12.48
C LYS A 75 4.70 -1.54 -11.50
N LYS A 76 4.88 -2.68 -10.86
CA LYS A 76 3.91 -3.20 -9.89
C LYS A 76 3.72 -2.29 -8.67
N ASN A 77 4.78 -1.59 -8.24
CA ASN A 77 4.72 -0.62 -7.15
C ASN A 77 4.02 0.67 -7.57
N GLY A 78 4.33 1.18 -8.77
CA GLY A 78 3.68 2.37 -9.33
C GLY A 78 2.17 2.18 -9.51
N ASP A 79 1.75 1.01 -9.99
CA ASP A 79 0.32 0.69 -10.11
C ASP A 79 -0.36 0.57 -8.74
N ALA A 80 0.29 -0.10 -7.79
CA ALA A 80 -0.27 -0.31 -6.47
C ALA A 80 -0.43 0.99 -5.68
N VAL A 81 0.57 1.89 -5.71
CA VAL A 81 0.45 3.18 -5.02
C VAL A 81 -0.63 4.07 -5.64
N ALA A 82 -0.86 3.95 -6.95
CA ALA A 82 -1.95 4.65 -7.63
C ALA A 82 -3.32 4.13 -7.16
N ASP A 83 -3.48 2.82 -7.01
CA ASP A 83 -4.72 2.21 -6.50
C ASP A 83 -4.96 2.59 -5.04
N LEU A 84 -3.95 2.48 -4.19
CA LEU A 84 -4.01 2.89 -2.79
C LEU A 84 -4.40 4.37 -2.65
N ALA A 85 -3.80 5.26 -3.45
CA ALA A 85 -4.12 6.69 -3.43
C ALA A 85 -5.58 6.97 -3.84
N LEU A 86 -6.10 6.24 -4.83
CA LEU A 86 -7.48 6.36 -5.27
C LEU A 86 -8.46 5.81 -4.22
N GLN A 87 -8.14 4.69 -3.58
CA GLN A 87 -8.94 4.13 -2.49
C GLN A 87 -9.01 5.10 -1.31
N ASN A 88 -7.87 5.67 -0.90
CA ASN A 88 -7.84 6.65 0.18
C ASN A 88 -8.66 7.91 -0.16
N PHE A 89 -8.69 8.32 -1.43
CA PHE A 89 -9.56 9.41 -1.87
C PHE A 89 -11.03 9.08 -1.63
N ILE A 90 -11.46 7.87 -1.97
CA ILE A 90 -12.85 7.42 -1.76
C ILE A 90 -13.17 7.38 -0.25
N GLU A 91 -12.27 6.83 0.56
CA GLU A 91 -12.43 6.83 2.03
C GLU A 91 -12.60 8.25 2.58
N MET A 92 -11.73 9.17 2.19
CA MET A 92 -11.75 10.56 2.67
C MET A 92 -12.97 11.34 2.18
N ARG A 93 -13.45 11.06 0.98
CA ARG A 93 -14.60 11.76 0.40
C ARG A 93 -15.93 11.26 0.93
N ASP A 94 -16.09 9.94 1.01
CA ASP A 94 -17.41 9.31 1.16
C ASP A 94 -17.60 8.68 2.55
N LEU A 95 -16.54 8.23 3.23
CA LEU A 95 -16.65 7.37 4.41
C LEU A 95 -16.28 8.03 5.74
N VAL A 96 -15.71 9.23 5.75
CA VAL A 96 -15.25 9.88 6.99
C VAL A 96 -16.35 10.15 8.03
N ALA A 97 -17.61 10.17 7.62
CA ALA A 97 -18.77 10.32 8.51
C ALA A 97 -19.57 9.02 8.67
N ASP A 98 -19.18 7.94 8.02
CA ASP A 98 -19.86 6.64 8.11
C ASP A 98 -19.55 5.97 9.46
N PRO A 99 -20.57 5.64 10.29
CA PRO A 99 -20.33 5.03 11.60
C PRO A 99 -19.63 3.67 11.52
N ILE A 100 -19.90 2.87 10.48
CA ILE A 100 -19.29 1.55 10.28
C ILE A 100 -17.82 1.72 9.96
N PHE A 101 -17.48 2.67 9.08
CA PHE A 101 -16.10 2.99 8.76
C PHE A 101 -15.31 3.51 9.97
N LEU A 102 -15.94 4.39 10.78
CA LEU A 102 -15.31 4.90 11.99
C LEU A 102 -15.06 3.80 13.03
N GLU A 103 -16.00 2.88 13.19
CA GLU A 103 -15.84 1.72 14.06
C GLU A 103 -14.69 0.83 13.58
N ARG A 104 -14.63 0.53 12.27
CA ARG A 104 -13.54 -0.20 11.65
C ARG A 104 -12.18 0.44 11.95
N LYS A 105 -12.04 1.75 11.79
CA LYS A 105 -10.80 2.48 12.09
C LYS A 105 -10.40 2.43 13.55
N LYS A 106 -11.36 2.40 14.48
CA LYS A 106 -11.09 2.17 15.90
C LYS A 106 -10.55 0.77 16.14
N ILE A 107 -11.17 -0.26 15.54
CA ILE A 107 -10.73 -1.64 15.65
C ILE A 107 -9.31 -1.78 15.09
N GLU A 108 -9.01 -1.26 13.91
CA GLU A 108 -7.65 -1.26 13.32
C GLU A 108 -6.62 -0.72 14.32
N LYS A 109 -6.91 0.43 14.93
CA LYS A 109 -6.04 1.07 15.91
C LYS A 109 -5.82 0.21 17.16
N GLU A 110 -6.87 -0.42 17.68
CA GLU A 110 -6.77 -1.29 18.86
C GLU A 110 -6.03 -2.60 18.55
N LEU A 111 -6.25 -3.21 17.37
CA LEU A 111 -5.49 -4.37 16.93
C LEU A 111 -3.99 -4.06 16.79
N GLY A 112 -3.64 -2.89 16.25
CA GLY A 112 -2.24 -2.44 16.18
C GLY A 112 -1.59 -2.31 17.56
N LYS A 113 -2.32 -1.85 18.57
CA LYS A 113 -1.82 -1.77 19.96
C LYS A 113 -1.70 -3.14 20.63
N MET A 114 -2.67 -4.01 20.40
CA MET A 114 -2.71 -5.34 21.03
C MET A 114 -1.70 -6.30 20.40
N PHE A 115 -1.50 -6.20 19.08
CA PHE A 115 -0.65 -7.10 18.30
C PHE A 115 0.41 -6.36 17.46
N PRO A 116 1.26 -5.51 18.07
CA PRO A 116 2.15 -4.60 17.33
C PRO A 116 3.22 -5.29 16.48
N LYS A 117 3.45 -6.59 16.71
CA LYS A 117 4.40 -7.41 15.92
C LYS A 117 3.75 -8.09 14.72
N VAL A 118 2.42 -8.10 14.66
CA VAL A 118 1.65 -8.87 13.66
C VAL A 118 0.78 -7.96 12.81
N PHE A 119 0.17 -6.95 13.43
CA PHE A 119 -0.79 -6.08 12.77
C PHE A 119 -0.20 -4.67 12.58
N ASN A 120 0.05 -4.32 11.32
CA ASN A 120 0.29 -2.95 10.88
C ASN A 120 -0.82 -2.58 9.89
N SER A 121 -1.51 -1.49 10.10
CA SER A 121 -2.52 -1.04 9.16
C SER A 121 -1.90 -0.75 7.79
N VAL A 122 -2.69 -0.87 6.71
CA VAL A 122 -2.22 -0.51 5.35
C VAL A 122 -1.69 0.91 5.31
N TYR A 123 -2.32 1.83 6.05
CA TYR A 123 -1.86 3.21 6.15
C TYR A 123 -0.45 3.30 6.75
N GLU A 124 -0.16 2.57 7.82
CA GLU A 124 1.17 2.51 8.43
C GLU A 124 2.20 1.87 7.51
N MET A 125 1.84 0.77 6.84
CA MET A 125 2.71 0.13 5.85
C MET A 125 3.12 1.09 4.74
N VAL A 126 2.18 1.85 4.20
CA VAL A 126 2.41 2.79 3.09
C VAL A 126 3.15 4.05 3.52
N SER A 127 2.81 4.59 4.71
CA SER A 127 3.27 5.92 5.13
C SER A 127 4.54 5.90 5.98
N PHE A 128 4.78 4.82 6.74
CA PHE A 128 5.81 4.80 7.77
C PHE A 128 6.71 3.56 7.72
N SER A 129 6.65 2.76 6.66
CA SER A 129 7.52 1.60 6.49
C SER A 129 8.15 1.56 5.10
N HIS A 130 9.09 0.63 4.91
CA HIS A 130 9.66 0.30 3.61
C HIS A 130 8.94 -0.86 2.90
N THR A 131 7.74 -1.22 3.35
CA THR A 131 6.93 -2.24 2.71
C THR A 131 6.62 -1.83 1.26
N PRO A 132 6.93 -2.66 0.26
CA PRO A 132 6.59 -2.35 -1.12
C PRO A 132 5.09 -2.10 -1.28
N TYR A 133 4.70 -1.10 -2.06
CA TYR A 133 3.28 -0.70 -2.20
C TYR A 133 2.38 -1.83 -2.66
N PHE A 134 2.86 -2.71 -3.56
CA PHE A 134 2.07 -3.85 -4.01
C PHE A 134 1.89 -4.92 -2.92
N VAL A 135 2.83 -5.03 -1.97
CA VAL A 135 2.68 -5.87 -0.77
C VAL A 135 1.63 -5.28 0.15
N ALA A 136 1.71 -3.98 0.46
CA ALA A 136 0.72 -3.29 1.27
C ALA A 136 -0.70 -3.43 0.68
N LEU A 137 -0.85 -3.28 -0.64
CA LEU A 137 -2.12 -3.49 -1.34
C LEU A 137 -2.60 -4.95 -1.26
N SER A 138 -1.69 -5.93 -1.28
CA SER A 138 -2.04 -7.34 -1.12
C SER A 138 -2.47 -7.65 0.31
N CYS A 139 -1.80 -7.06 1.30
CA CYS A 139 -2.15 -7.20 2.72
C CYS A 139 -3.54 -6.61 3.05
N GLN A 140 -3.98 -5.59 2.30
CA GLN A 140 -5.30 -4.98 2.51
C GLN A 140 -6.43 -5.99 2.49
N LYS A 141 -6.43 -6.93 1.54
CA LYS A 141 -7.47 -7.97 1.45
C LYS A 141 -7.50 -8.89 2.66
N ALA A 142 -6.33 -9.21 3.21
CA ALA A 142 -6.25 -10.02 4.44
C ALA A 142 -6.76 -9.23 5.65
N GLN A 143 -6.42 -7.92 5.73
CA GLN A 143 -6.95 -7.04 6.77
C GLN A 143 -8.47 -6.87 6.67
N ASP A 144 -9.01 -6.70 5.46
CA ASP A 144 -10.46 -6.60 5.25
C ASP A 144 -11.19 -7.83 5.79
N LYS A 145 -10.72 -9.03 5.48
CA LYS A 145 -11.29 -10.28 6.00
C LYS A 145 -11.23 -10.38 7.53
N LEU A 146 -10.08 -10.02 8.12
CA LEU A 146 -9.91 -10.02 9.57
C LEU A 146 -10.89 -9.04 10.24
N LEU A 147 -10.94 -7.79 9.75
CA LEU A 147 -11.80 -6.76 10.29
C LEU A 147 -13.29 -7.11 10.15
N GLU A 148 -13.68 -7.71 9.04
CA GLU A 148 -15.03 -8.22 8.83
C GLU A 148 -15.40 -9.31 9.86
N LYS A 149 -14.52 -10.27 10.15
CA LYS A 149 -14.71 -11.27 11.20
C LYS A 149 -14.90 -10.61 12.56
N VAL A 150 -14.06 -9.66 12.92
CA VAL A 150 -14.10 -8.95 14.20
C VAL A 150 -15.38 -8.15 14.35
N MET A 151 -15.78 -7.41 13.30
CA MET A 151 -17.01 -6.60 13.31
C MET A 151 -18.27 -7.45 13.38
N ASN A 152 -18.32 -8.61 12.71
CA ASN A 152 -19.46 -9.52 12.73
C ASN A 152 -19.62 -10.26 14.07
N ALA A 153 -18.60 -10.32 14.90
CA ALA A 153 -18.67 -10.93 16.23
C ALA A 153 -19.33 -10.02 17.29
N GLY A 154 -19.72 -8.80 16.93
CA GLY A 154 -20.40 -7.84 17.80
C GLY A 154 -19.61 -6.56 18.02
N ARG A 155 -20.08 -5.71 18.95
CA ARG A 155 -19.36 -4.47 19.27
C ARG A 155 -18.03 -4.78 19.94
N PHE A 156 -16.94 -4.35 19.31
CA PHE A 156 -15.58 -4.67 19.74
C PHE A 156 -15.32 -4.28 21.21
N GLU A 157 -15.71 -3.07 21.62
CA GLU A 157 -15.48 -2.55 22.98
C GLU A 157 -16.18 -3.40 24.06
N GLU A 158 -17.33 -3.99 23.75
CA GLU A 158 -18.08 -4.87 24.64
C GLU A 158 -17.50 -6.30 24.59
N SER A 159 -17.24 -6.79 23.39
CA SER A 159 -16.79 -8.17 23.14
C SER A 159 -15.38 -8.43 23.66
N ILE A 160 -14.48 -7.44 23.64
CA ILE A 160 -13.09 -7.58 24.09
C ILE A 160 -12.96 -7.89 25.59
N GLN A 161 -14.03 -7.66 26.38
CA GLN A 161 -14.07 -8.05 27.80
C GLN A 161 -14.33 -9.55 27.99
N SER A 162 -14.87 -10.22 26.98
CA SER A 162 -15.14 -11.66 27.01
C SER A 162 -13.86 -12.48 26.77
N THR A 163 -13.61 -13.46 27.63
CA THR A 163 -12.51 -14.42 27.44
C THR A 163 -12.67 -15.24 26.17
N THR A 164 -13.91 -15.62 25.84
CA THR A 164 -14.22 -16.37 24.61
C THR A 164 -13.83 -15.57 23.38
N PHE A 165 -14.23 -14.30 23.30
CA PHE A 165 -13.89 -13.43 22.18
C PHE A 165 -12.38 -13.20 22.07
N ARG A 166 -11.66 -13.03 23.18
CA ARG A 166 -10.19 -12.89 23.16
C ARG A 166 -9.52 -14.11 22.58
N ASN A 167 -9.95 -15.30 22.98
CA ASN A 167 -9.39 -16.54 22.43
C ASN A 167 -9.67 -16.67 20.93
N GLU A 168 -10.87 -16.32 20.46
CA GLU A 168 -11.20 -16.28 19.04
C GLU A 168 -10.36 -15.26 18.28
N LEU A 169 -10.19 -14.06 18.84
CA LEU A 169 -9.36 -13.02 18.27
C LEU A 169 -7.90 -13.47 18.10
N GLU A 170 -7.32 -14.15 19.09
CA GLU A 170 -5.97 -14.71 19.00
C GLU A 170 -5.85 -15.73 17.87
N LEU A 171 -6.86 -16.57 17.67
CA LEU A 171 -6.89 -17.53 16.55
C LEU A 171 -6.97 -16.78 15.19
N TRP A 172 -7.84 -15.79 15.05
CA TRP A 172 -7.94 -15.00 13.82
C TRP A 172 -6.67 -14.22 13.52
N MET A 173 -6.01 -13.71 14.56
CA MET A 173 -4.71 -13.05 14.42
C MET A 173 -3.60 -14.02 14.00
N ALA A 174 -3.62 -15.26 14.47
CA ALA A 174 -2.68 -16.28 14.03
C ALA A 174 -2.91 -16.67 12.55
N GLU A 175 -4.17 -16.85 12.12
CA GLU A 175 -4.53 -17.06 10.70
C GLU A 175 -4.05 -15.88 9.82
N TYR A 176 -4.32 -14.66 10.26
CA TYR A 176 -3.89 -13.44 9.59
C TYR A 176 -2.36 -13.37 9.45
N ALA A 177 -1.62 -13.67 10.53
CA ALA A 177 -0.16 -13.67 10.51
C ALA A 177 0.41 -14.64 9.46
N VAL A 178 -0.18 -15.82 9.31
CA VAL A 178 0.22 -16.80 8.30
C VAL A 178 -0.07 -16.27 6.89
N GLU A 179 -1.24 -15.65 6.66
CA GLU A 179 -1.60 -15.07 5.35
C GLU A 179 -0.64 -13.92 4.99
N ILE A 180 -0.31 -13.03 5.92
CA ILE A 180 0.65 -11.94 5.70
C ILE A 180 2.04 -12.48 5.39
N GLN A 181 2.54 -13.44 6.16
CA GLN A 181 3.84 -14.06 5.91
C GLN A 181 3.92 -14.71 4.53
N ALA A 182 2.84 -15.36 4.09
CA ALA A 182 2.77 -15.93 2.74
C ALA A 182 2.84 -14.85 1.64
N ILE A 183 2.16 -13.71 1.82
CA ILE A 183 2.20 -12.58 0.90
C ILE A 183 3.63 -12.00 0.83
N GLU A 184 4.27 -11.78 1.97
CA GLU A 184 5.63 -11.26 2.04
C GLU A 184 6.64 -12.21 1.39
N THR A 185 6.53 -13.51 1.68
CA THR A 185 7.45 -14.53 1.12
C THR A 185 7.29 -14.69 -0.40
N ALA A 186 6.08 -14.59 -0.93
CA ALA A 186 5.83 -14.65 -2.38
C ALA A 186 6.38 -13.42 -3.15
N THR A 187 6.89 -12.43 -2.42
CA THR A 187 7.37 -11.16 -2.97
C THR A 187 8.85 -11.19 -3.35
N TYR A 188 9.62 -12.07 -2.75
CA TYR A 188 11.07 -12.26 -2.94
C TYR A 188 11.36 -13.54 -3.70
#